data_82bfab927c446952ad5acd4d75928954
#
_entry.id   82bfab927c446952ad5acd4d75928954
#
_cell.length_a   1.000
_cell.length_b   1.000
_cell.length_c   1.000
_cell.angle_alpha   90.00
_cell.angle_beta   90.00
_cell.angle_gamma   90.00
#
_symmetry.space_group_name_H-M   'P 1'
#
loop_
_entity.id
_entity.type
_entity.pdbx_description
1 polymer ?
#
loop_
_entity_poly.entity_id
_entity_poly.type
_entity_poly.pdbx_seq_one_letter_code
_entity_poly.pdbx_strand_id
1 'polypeptide(L)'
;MFGLETDIFVLLFICVLCACAFEFVNGFHDTANAVATVIYTNSLKPTTAVIWSGFCNFLGVLLGGIAVAMGIVNLLPVELLIDQNVYHSIAMVLALLISAIIWNFGTWYFGLPSSSSHTLIGSILGVGLAFSMMPEASEGAGVNWGKAGEIFGSLLLSPMVGFSLAVFLMFILRRLLSKEAREQVFSEPKKNQEPPFWIRVILILTCTGVSFFHGNNDGQKGVGLVMLILIG
;
A
#
# COMPACT_ATOMS: atom_id res chain seq x y z
N MET A 1 29.54 12.13 8.70
CA MET A 1 28.46 12.03 9.70
C MET A 1 28.15 10.54 9.83
N PHE A 2 28.02 9.99 11.02
CA PHE A 2 27.87 8.54 11.26
C PHE A 2 28.95 7.62 10.67
N GLY A 3 30.17 8.13 10.37
CA GLY A 3 31.27 7.37 9.76
C GLY A 3 31.17 7.15 8.25
N LEU A 4 30.09 7.65 7.60
CA LEU A 4 29.90 7.58 6.16
C LEU A 4 30.55 8.79 5.45
N GLU A 5 30.96 8.57 4.20
CA GLU A 5 31.35 9.67 3.31
C GLU A 5 30.15 10.59 3.09
N THR A 6 30.42 11.88 2.87
CA THR A 6 29.35 12.90 2.81
C THR A 6 28.41 12.68 1.63
N ASP A 7 28.91 12.22 0.51
CA ASP A 7 28.16 11.93 -0.70
C ASP A 7 27.23 10.71 -0.53
N ILE A 8 27.70 9.64 0.08
CA ILE A 8 26.89 8.47 0.42
C ILE A 8 25.76 8.87 1.39
N PHE A 9 26.09 9.66 2.42
CA PHE A 9 25.07 10.16 3.34
C PHE A 9 23.98 10.97 2.64
N VAL A 10 24.35 11.86 1.72
CA VAL A 10 23.40 12.65 0.94
C VAL A 10 22.52 11.76 0.06
N LEU A 11 23.10 10.77 -0.61
CA LEU A 11 22.34 9.84 -1.45
C LEU A 11 21.35 8.99 -0.64
N LEU A 12 21.77 8.45 0.50
CA LEU A 12 20.87 7.72 1.41
C LEU A 12 19.74 8.61 1.93
N PHE A 13 20.05 9.87 2.25
CA PHE A 13 19.01 10.82 2.66
C PHE A 13 18.00 11.09 1.54
N ILE A 14 18.46 11.19 0.28
CA ILE A 14 17.57 11.30 -0.88
C ILE A 14 16.70 10.04 -1.03
N CYS A 15 17.26 8.84 -0.85
CA CYS A 15 16.48 7.59 -0.87
C CYS A 15 15.36 7.61 0.17
N VAL A 16 15.67 8.02 1.40
CA VAL A 16 14.66 8.13 2.48
C VAL A 16 13.57 9.15 2.10
N LEU A 17 13.96 10.31 1.56
CA LEU A 17 12.98 11.30 1.07
C LEU A 17 12.11 10.74 -0.06
N CYS A 18 12.68 9.98 -0.99
CA CYS A 18 11.91 9.30 -2.04
C CYS A 18 10.97 8.24 -1.46
N ALA A 19 11.39 7.46 -0.46
CA ALA A 19 10.51 6.52 0.22
C ALA A 19 9.35 7.24 0.92
N CYS A 20 9.60 8.34 1.61
CA CYS A 20 8.56 9.19 2.18
C CYS A 20 7.62 9.77 1.11
N ALA A 21 8.16 10.21 -0.03
CA ALA A 21 7.36 10.71 -1.15
C ALA A 21 6.49 9.60 -1.76
N PHE A 22 7.01 8.38 -1.90
CA PHE A 22 6.23 7.23 -2.35
C PHE A 22 5.06 6.96 -1.39
N GLU A 23 5.31 6.91 -0.08
CA GLU A 23 4.25 6.70 0.92
C GLU A 23 3.24 7.85 0.96
N PHE A 24 3.67 9.09 0.76
CA PHE A 24 2.78 10.24 0.65
C PHE A 24 1.84 10.11 -0.54
N VAL A 25 2.37 9.75 -1.73
CA VAL A 25 1.56 9.52 -2.94
C VAL A 25 0.61 8.33 -2.74
N ASN A 26 1.08 7.25 -2.13
CA ASN A 26 0.26 6.10 -1.77
C ASN A 26 -0.89 6.51 -0.84
N GLY A 27 -0.61 7.28 0.20
CA GLY A 27 -1.60 7.71 1.19
C GLY A 27 -2.77 8.50 0.58
N PHE A 28 -2.51 9.49 -0.26
CA PHE A 28 -3.61 10.25 -0.87
C PHE A 28 -4.32 9.50 -1.99
N HIS A 29 -3.65 8.57 -2.67
CA HIS A 29 -4.26 7.74 -3.70
C HIS A 29 -5.29 6.77 -3.11
N ASP A 30 -4.96 6.14 -1.98
CA ASP A 30 -5.74 5.05 -1.41
C ASP A 30 -6.72 5.47 -0.29
N THR A 31 -6.57 6.67 0.28
CA THR A 31 -7.48 7.18 1.33
C THR A 31 -8.95 7.17 0.88
N ALA A 32 -9.22 7.44 -0.39
CA ALA A 32 -10.57 7.46 -0.95
C ALA A 32 -11.31 6.13 -0.73
N ASN A 33 -10.61 5.00 -0.84
CA ASN A 33 -11.18 3.67 -0.67
C ASN A 33 -11.74 3.44 0.74
N ALA A 34 -11.10 4.02 1.76
CA ALA A 34 -11.51 3.89 3.15
C ALA A 34 -12.65 4.85 3.53
N VAL A 35 -12.65 6.08 2.97
CA VAL A 35 -13.57 7.15 3.43
C VAL A 35 -14.77 7.37 2.52
N ALA A 36 -14.77 6.85 1.29
CA ALA A 36 -15.82 7.12 0.30
C ALA A 36 -17.22 6.79 0.84
N THR A 37 -17.39 5.65 1.50
CA THR A 37 -18.69 5.22 2.01
C THR A 37 -19.24 6.14 3.11
N VAL A 38 -18.41 6.56 4.06
CA VAL A 38 -18.84 7.44 5.17
C VAL A 38 -19.09 8.88 4.71
N ILE A 39 -18.39 9.33 3.66
CA ILE A 39 -18.62 10.65 3.05
C ILE A 39 -19.89 10.63 2.19
N TYR A 40 -20.02 9.64 1.29
CA TYR A 40 -21.15 9.50 0.39
C TYR A 40 -22.47 9.38 1.13
N THR A 41 -22.49 8.65 2.25
CA THR A 41 -23.69 8.46 3.10
C THR A 41 -23.92 9.60 4.09
N ASN A 42 -23.12 10.65 4.10
CA ASN A 42 -23.14 11.73 5.11
C ASN A 42 -22.98 11.22 6.57
N SER A 43 -22.33 10.07 6.76
CA SER A 43 -22.05 9.54 8.11
C SER A 43 -20.96 10.33 8.83
N LEU A 44 -19.99 10.86 8.09
CA LEU A 44 -18.95 11.76 8.57
C LEU A 44 -18.73 12.91 7.57
N LYS A 45 -18.37 14.08 8.09
CA LYS A 45 -17.92 15.20 7.24
C LYS A 45 -16.60 14.80 6.55
N PRO A 46 -16.35 15.23 5.30
CA PRO A 46 -15.15 14.83 4.56
C PRO A 46 -13.84 15.04 5.31
N THR A 47 -13.63 16.21 5.90
CA THR A 47 -12.43 16.52 6.69
C THR A 47 -12.27 15.58 7.89
N THR A 48 -13.35 15.34 8.64
CA THR A 48 -13.33 14.44 9.80
C THR A 48 -13.03 13.00 9.36
N ALA A 49 -13.62 12.54 8.25
CA ALA A 49 -13.40 11.20 7.72
C ALA A 49 -11.93 10.99 7.34
N VAL A 50 -11.31 11.95 6.66
CA VAL A 50 -9.91 11.88 6.24
C VAL A 50 -8.96 11.89 7.44
N ILE A 51 -9.17 12.80 8.41
CA ILE A 51 -8.34 12.86 9.63
C ILE A 51 -8.49 11.56 10.44
N TRP A 52 -9.70 11.05 10.60
CA TRP A 52 -9.97 9.81 11.31
C TRP A 52 -9.30 8.61 10.62
N SER A 53 -9.45 8.51 9.29
CA SER A 53 -8.81 7.47 8.48
C SER A 53 -7.29 7.54 8.61
N GLY A 54 -6.68 8.72 8.53
CA GLY A 54 -5.23 8.90 8.71
C GLY A 54 -4.75 8.46 10.09
N PHE A 55 -5.49 8.78 11.16
CA PHE A 55 -5.17 8.34 12.51
C PHE A 55 -5.26 6.80 12.65
N CYS A 56 -6.31 6.18 12.13
CA CYS A 56 -6.47 4.72 12.15
C CYS A 56 -5.40 4.03 11.32
N ASN A 57 -5.03 4.60 10.16
CA ASN A 57 -3.95 4.12 9.30
C ASN A 57 -2.60 4.13 10.05
N PHE A 58 -2.28 5.24 10.71
CA PHE A 58 -1.09 5.37 11.55
C PHE A 58 -1.04 4.31 12.66
N LEU A 59 -2.16 4.08 13.35
CA LEU A 59 -2.25 3.01 14.35
C LEU A 59 -2.04 1.62 13.72
N GLY A 60 -2.54 1.41 12.51
CA GLY A 60 -2.33 0.17 11.75
C GLY A 60 -0.86 -0.09 11.47
N VAL A 61 -0.09 0.95 11.12
CA VAL A 61 1.38 0.84 10.93
C VAL A 61 2.08 0.49 12.24
N LEU A 62 1.72 1.18 13.33
CA LEU A 62 2.38 0.99 14.63
C LEU A 62 2.10 -0.37 15.27
N LEU A 63 0.87 -0.86 15.16
CA LEU A 63 0.41 -2.09 15.82
C LEU A 63 0.48 -3.30 14.90
N GLY A 64 0.72 -3.08 13.61
CA GLY A 64 0.90 -4.13 12.62
C GLY A 64 2.21 -4.90 12.81
N GLY A 65 2.25 -6.11 12.27
CA GLY A 65 3.49 -6.89 12.22
C GLY A 65 4.42 -6.39 11.09
N ILE A 66 5.61 -6.99 10.98
CA ILE A 66 6.62 -6.65 9.95
C ILE A 66 6.61 -7.62 8.75
N ALA A 67 5.60 -8.49 8.66
CA ALA A 67 5.58 -9.54 7.65
C ALA A 67 5.60 -9.02 6.20
N VAL A 68 4.85 -7.95 5.91
CA VAL A 68 4.82 -7.31 4.58
C VAL A 68 6.16 -6.63 4.29
N ALA A 69 6.72 -5.91 5.28
CA ALA A 69 8.03 -5.28 5.16
C ALA A 69 9.11 -6.30 4.83
N MET A 70 9.17 -7.43 5.57
CA MET A 70 10.10 -8.52 5.30
C MET A 70 9.85 -9.20 3.95
N GLY A 71 8.59 -9.26 3.49
CA GLY A 71 8.24 -9.74 2.16
C GLY A 71 8.88 -8.90 1.05
N ILE A 72 8.93 -7.58 1.22
CA ILE A 72 9.57 -6.65 0.27
C ILE A 72 11.09 -6.82 0.30
N VAL A 73 11.69 -6.84 1.48
CA VAL A 73 13.14 -7.03 1.64
C VAL A 73 13.59 -8.35 0.99
N ASN A 74 12.84 -9.43 1.21
CA ASN A 74 13.17 -10.76 0.69
C ASN A 74 12.86 -10.96 -0.81
N LEU A 75 12.27 -9.98 -1.47
CA LEU A 75 11.98 -10.04 -2.91
C LEU A 75 13.24 -9.79 -3.75
N LEU A 76 14.13 -8.94 -3.26
CA LEU A 76 15.45 -8.74 -3.84
C LEU A 76 16.43 -9.74 -3.24
N PRO A 77 17.31 -10.36 -4.03
CA PRO A 77 18.41 -11.17 -3.50
C PRO A 77 19.30 -10.32 -2.59
N VAL A 78 19.75 -10.92 -1.49
CA VAL A 78 20.60 -10.23 -0.52
C VAL A 78 21.93 -9.82 -1.19
N GLU A 79 22.38 -10.57 -2.20
CA GLU A 79 23.58 -10.28 -3.00
C GLU A 79 23.52 -8.91 -3.69
N LEU A 80 22.31 -8.46 -4.07
CA LEU A 80 22.08 -7.14 -4.66
C LEU A 80 22.21 -6.01 -3.65
N LEU A 81 21.97 -6.30 -2.37
CA LEU A 81 22.05 -5.33 -1.28
C LEU A 81 23.46 -5.27 -0.67
N ILE A 82 24.28 -6.32 -0.87
CA ILE A 82 25.64 -6.43 -0.36
C ILE A 82 26.66 -6.28 -1.51
N ASP A 83 26.28 -5.65 -2.61
CA ASP A 83 27.23 -5.37 -3.68
C ASP A 83 28.40 -4.54 -3.12
N GLN A 84 29.62 -4.89 -3.55
CA GLN A 84 30.85 -4.16 -3.16
C GLN A 84 30.80 -2.68 -3.57
N ASN A 85 29.88 -2.30 -4.46
CA ASN A 85 29.68 -0.94 -4.90
C ASN A 85 28.37 -0.37 -4.35
N VAL A 86 28.47 0.33 -3.21
CA VAL A 86 27.35 1.03 -2.53
C VAL A 86 26.56 1.94 -3.48
N TYR A 87 27.22 2.55 -4.47
CA TYR A 87 26.53 3.43 -5.43
C TYR A 87 25.57 2.66 -6.35
N HIS A 88 25.87 1.40 -6.71
CA HIS A 88 24.97 0.56 -7.50
C HIS A 88 23.72 0.22 -6.69
N SER A 89 23.86 -0.18 -5.42
CA SER A 89 22.74 -0.48 -4.54
C SER A 89 21.82 0.74 -4.36
N ILE A 90 22.41 1.90 -4.08
CA ILE A 90 21.67 3.16 -3.95
C ILE A 90 20.96 3.53 -5.26
N ALA A 91 21.63 3.40 -6.40
CA ALA A 91 21.04 3.71 -7.71
C ALA A 91 19.83 2.80 -8.01
N MET A 92 19.89 1.52 -7.66
CA MET A 92 18.79 0.58 -7.84
C MET A 92 17.59 0.94 -6.93
N VAL A 93 17.85 1.26 -5.65
CA VAL A 93 16.81 1.70 -4.74
C VAL A 93 16.15 3.00 -5.25
N LEU A 94 16.93 3.96 -5.72
CA LEU A 94 16.38 5.18 -6.32
C LEU A 94 15.56 4.88 -7.59
N ALA A 95 16.04 4.00 -8.46
CA ALA A 95 15.34 3.63 -9.68
C ALA A 95 13.97 3.00 -9.39
N LEU A 96 13.90 2.08 -8.42
CA LEU A 96 12.61 1.48 -8.03
C LEU A 96 11.65 2.50 -7.41
N LEU A 97 12.15 3.38 -6.53
CA LEU A 97 11.32 4.40 -5.88
C LEU A 97 10.80 5.42 -6.90
N ILE A 98 11.67 5.94 -7.75
CA ILE A 98 11.30 6.93 -8.77
C ILE A 98 10.29 6.32 -9.76
N SER A 99 10.51 5.10 -10.24
CA SER A 99 9.57 4.44 -11.15
C SER A 99 8.20 4.21 -10.51
N ALA A 100 8.17 3.80 -9.24
CA ALA A 100 6.94 3.62 -8.49
C ALA A 100 6.19 4.95 -8.25
N ILE A 101 6.91 6.02 -7.90
CA ILE A 101 6.33 7.36 -7.73
C ILE A 101 5.75 7.87 -9.05
N ILE A 102 6.51 7.78 -10.15
CA ILE A 102 6.05 8.23 -11.48
C ILE A 102 4.78 7.50 -11.88
N TRP A 103 4.73 6.18 -11.70
CA TRP A 103 3.55 5.40 -12.03
C TRP A 103 2.34 5.77 -11.16
N ASN A 104 2.48 5.78 -9.84
CA ASN A 104 1.39 6.10 -8.93
C ASN A 104 0.89 7.54 -9.12
N PHE A 105 1.80 8.50 -9.25
CA PHE A 105 1.43 9.91 -9.50
C PHE A 105 0.79 10.08 -10.87
N GLY A 106 1.32 9.43 -11.91
CA GLY A 106 0.76 9.47 -13.25
C GLY A 106 -0.64 8.88 -13.33
N THR A 107 -0.85 7.69 -12.76
CA THR A 107 -2.18 7.06 -12.73
C THR A 107 -3.18 7.89 -11.93
N TRP A 108 -2.77 8.48 -10.81
CA TRP A 108 -3.60 9.41 -10.06
C TRP A 108 -3.98 10.65 -10.90
N TYR A 109 -2.99 11.28 -11.56
CA TYR A 109 -3.23 12.47 -12.39
C TYR A 109 -4.22 12.20 -13.53
N PHE A 110 -4.14 11.04 -14.16
CA PHE A 110 -5.06 10.63 -15.22
C PHE A 110 -6.39 10.02 -14.71
N GLY A 111 -6.59 9.91 -13.41
CA GLY A 111 -7.78 9.31 -12.81
C GLY A 111 -7.91 7.81 -13.07
N LEU A 112 -6.79 7.12 -13.29
CA LEU A 112 -6.77 5.67 -13.53
C LEU A 112 -6.63 4.93 -12.20
N PRO A 113 -7.48 3.92 -11.94
CA PRO A 113 -7.31 3.09 -10.75
C PRO A 113 -6.00 2.30 -10.83
N SER A 114 -5.21 2.36 -9.78
CA SER A 114 -3.92 1.68 -9.68
C SER A 114 -3.75 1.05 -8.31
N SER A 115 -2.96 -0.01 -8.24
CA SER A 115 -2.58 -0.67 -7.00
C SER A 115 -1.13 -0.33 -6.68
N SER A 116 -0.89 0.35 -5.56
CA SER A 116 0.46 0.67 -5.09
C SER A 116 1.30 -0.57 -4.83
N SER A 117 0.68 -1.69 -4.43
CA SER A 117 1.37 -2.98 -4.26
C SER A 117 1.89 -3.53 -5.59
N HIS A 118 1.04 -3.55 -6.62
CA HIS A 118 1.46 -3.98 -7.96
C HIS A 118 2.55 -3.07 -8.52
N THR A 119 2.42 -1.77 -8.32
CA THR A 119 3.40 -0.78 -8.76
C THR A 119 4.76 -1.01 -8.11
N LEU A 120 4.79 -1.15 -6.78
CA LEU A 120 6.04 -1.38 -6.04
C LEU A 120 6.70 -2.70 -6.43
N ILE A 121 5.94 -3.79 -6.48
CA ILE A 121 6.46 -5.10 -6.85
C ILE A 121 6.96 -5.08 -8.30
N GLY A 122 6.21 -4.46 -9.22
CA GLY A 122 6.64 -4.29 -10.60
C GLY A 122 7.95 -3.50 -10.73
N SER A 123 8.11 -2.44 -9.93
CA SER A 123 9.34 -1.65 -9.88
C SER A 123 10.54 -2.47 -9.36
N ILE A 124 10.34 -3.26 -8.30
CA ILE A 124 11.37 -4.15 -7.75
C ILE A 124 11.77 -5.22 -8.77
N LEU A 125 10.79 -5.87 -9.40
CA LEU A 125 11.04 -6.88 -10.42
C LEU A 125 11.77 -6.29 -11.64
N GLY A 126 11.36 -5.09 -12.07
CA GLY A 126 11.99 -4.38 -13.19
C GLY A 126 13.44 -4.04 -12.93
N VAL A 127 13.75 -3.51 -11.74
CA VAL A 127 15.11 -3.18 -11.33
C VAL A 127 15.97 -4.44 -11.15
N GLY A 128 15.42 -5.48 -10.50
CA GLY A 128 16.12 -6.76 -10.34
C GLY A 128 16.41 -7.46 -11.68
N LEU A 129 15.49 -7.38 -12.64
CA LEU A 129 15.70 -7.88 -13.98
C LEU A 129 16.77 -7.07 -14.74
N ALA A 130 16.71 -5.74 -14.66
CA ALA A 130 17.73 -4.87 -15.27
C ALA A 130 19.13 -5.16 -14.71
N PHE A 131 19.22 -5.36 -13.40
CA PHE A 131 20.49 -5.73 -12.77
C PHE A 131 21.02 -7.08 -13.26
N SER A 132 20.18 -8.10 -13.37
CA SER A 132 20.58 -9.41 -13.87
C SER A 132 21.13 -9.41 -15.32
N MET A 133 20.86 -8.32 -16.07
CA MET A 133 21.35 -8.11 -17.43
C MET A 133 22.66 -7.30 -17.48
N MET A 134 23.16 -6.81 -16.35
CA MET A 134 24.42 -6.07 -16.30
C MET A 134 25.62 -7.02 -16.42
N PRO A 135 26.72 -6.60 -17.07
CA PRO A 135 27.91 -7.44 -17.22
C PRO A 135 28.58 -7.83 -15.90
N GLU A 136 28.37 -7.03 -14.85
CA GLU A 136 28.95 -7.22 -13.52
C GLU A 136 28.07 -8.14 -12.63
N ALA A 137 26.88 -8.53 -13.10
CA ALA A 137 26.00 -9.40 -12.35
C ALA A 137 26.61 -10.81 -12.22
N SER A 138 26.73 -11.31 -10.99
CA SER A 138 27.12 -12.71 -10.75
C SER A 138 26.07 -13.68 -11.30
N GLU A 139 26.47 -14.90 -11.67
CA GLU A 139 25.53 -15.94 -12.07
C GLU A 139 24.50 -16.19 -10.95
N GLY A 140 23.21 -16.02 -11.26
CA GLY A 140 22.13 -16.13 -10.30
C GLY A 140 21.73 -14.85 -9.57
N ALA A 141 22.47 -13.74 -9.79
CA ALA A 141 22.04 -12.43 -9.31
C ALA A 141 20.75 -12.00 -10.03
N GLY A 142 19.77 -11.55 -9.29
CA GLY A 142 18.52 -11.08 -9.88
C GLY A 142 17.33 -11.27 -8.95
N VAL A 143 16.16 -11.37 -9.53
CA VAL A 143 14.90 -11.51 -8.80
C VAL A 143 14.76 -12.87 -8.15
N ASN A 144 14.32 -12.92 -6.89
CA ASN A 144 13.85 -14.15 -6.26
C ASN A 144 12.49 -14.56 -6.86
N TRP A 145 12.52 -15.33 -7.96
CA TRP A 145 11.32 -15.74 -8.70
C TRP A 145 10.38 -16.64 -7.88
N GLY A 146 10.91 -17.41 -6.91
CA GLY A 146 10.08 -18.18 -5.98
C GLY A 146 9.22 -17.24 -5.13
N LYS A 147 9.85 -16.25 -4.52
CA LYS A 147 9.16 -15.23 -3.71
C LYS A 147 8.24 -14.34 -4.55
N ALA A 148 8.67 -13.95 -5.74
CA ALA A 148 7.85 -13.20 -6.68
C ALA A 148 6.56 -13.97 -7.04
N GLY A 149 6.66 -15.29 -7.28
CA GLY A 149 5.50 -16.15 -7.54
C GLY A 149 4.52 -16.24 -6.38
N GLU A 150 5.01 -16.37 -5.14
CA GLU A 150 4.17 -16.35 -3.93
C GLU A 150 3.40 -15.02 -3.79
N ILE A 151 4.10 -13.90 -3.96
CA ILE A 151 3.50 -12.56 -3.85
C ILE A 151 2.49 -12.36 -4.98
N PHE A 152 2.82 -12.71 -6.21
CA PHE A 152 1.92 -12.61 -7.36
C PHE A 152 0.67 -13.48 -7.17
N GLY A 153 0.83 -14.71 -6.66
CA GLY A 153 -0.29 -15.58 -6.30
C GLY A 153 -1.21 -14.96 -5.26
N SER A 154 -0.66 -14.33 -4.22
CA SER A 154 -1.45 -13.65 -3.19
C SER A 154 -2.18 -12.41 -3.73
N LEU A 155 -1.56 -11.65 -4.64
CA LEU A 155 -2.18 -10.49 -5.31
C LEU A 155 -3.35 -10.88 -6.21
N LEU A 156 -3.30 -12.06 -6.84
CA LEU A 156 -4.42 -12.60 -7.62
C LEU A 156 -5.52 -13.16 -6.73
N LEU A 157 -5.16 -13.87 -5.66
CA LEU A 157 -6.12 -14.53 -4.77
C LEU A 157 -6.89 -13.52 -3.91
N SER A 158 -6.23 -12.47 -3.43
CA SER A 158 -6.80 -11.48 -2.52
C SER A 158 -8.09 -10.81 -3.06
N PRO A 159 -8.15 -10.28 -4.29
CA PRO A 159 -9.39 -9.71 -4.82
C PRO A 159 -10.50 -10.75 -5.05
N MET A 160 -10.15 -11.99 -5.37
CA MET A 160 -11.13 -13.07 -5.50
C MET A 160 -11.79 -13.40 -4.16
N VAL A 161 -10.98 -13.48 -3.09
CA VAL A 161 -11.49 -13.69 -1.72
C VAL A 161 -12.34 -12.49 -1.28
N GLY A 162 -11.87 -11.26 -1.50
CA GLY A 162 -12.60 -10.04 -1.16
C GLY A 162 -13.95 -9.96 -1.88
N PHE A 163 -13.98 -10.23 -3.18
CA PHE A 163 -15.21 -10.28 -3.97
C PHE A 163 -16.18 -11.35 -3.44
N SER A 164 -15.68 -12.56 -3.22
CA SER A 164 -16.52 -13.67 -2.73
C SER A 164 -17.13 -13.37 -1.36
N LEU A 165 -16.33 -12.80 -0.45
CA LEU A 165 -16.81 -12.37 0.88
C LEU A 165 -17.85 -11.26 0.78
N ALA A 166 -17.65 -10.28 -0.09
CA ALA A 166 -18.60 -9.19 -0.30
C ALA A 166 -19.95 -9.71 -0.82
N VAL A 167 -19.94 -10.61 -1.80
CA VAL A 167 -21.14 -11.25 -2.34
C VAL A 167 -21.84 -12.08 -1.26
N PHE A 168 -21.10 -12.84 -0.48
CA PHE A 168 -21.62 -13.66 0.59
C PHE A 168 -22.27 -12.82 1.69
N LEU A 169 -21.60 -11.76 2.14
CA LEU A 169 -22.15 -10.82 3.13
C LEU A 169 -23.41 -10.13 2.61
N MET A 170 -23.43 -9.69 1.34
CA MET A 170 -24.60 -9.09 0.73
C MET A 170 -25.78 -10.05 0.71
N PHE A 171 -25.55 -11.32 0.41
CA PHE A 171 -26.58 -12.35 0.41
C PHE A 171 -27.13 -12.60 1.81
N ILE A 172 -26.26 -12.67 2.83
CA ILE A 172 -26.65 -12.81 4.24
C ILE A 172 -27.49 -11.62 4.68
N LEU A 173 -27.02 -10.40 4.43
CA LEU A 173 -27.75 -9.18 4.83
C LEU A 173 -29.13 -9.13 4.21
N ARG A 174 -29.27 -9.48 2.91
CA ARG A 174 -30.57 -9.54 2.26
C ARG A 174 -31.54 -10.56 2.87
N ARG A 175 -31.01 -11.61 3.49
CA ARG A 175 -31.87 -12.65 4.14
C ARG A 175 -32.18 -12.37 5.60
N LEU A 176 -31.21 -11.81 6.34
CA LEU A 176 -31.36 -11.61 7.78
C LEU A 176 -32.05 -10.31 8.15
N LEU A 177 -31.97 -9.27 7.33
CA LEU A 177 -32.58 -7.98 7.63
C LEU A 177 -34.11 -8.02 7.45
N SER A 178 -34.84 -7.36 8.38
CA SER A 178 -36.25 -7.06 8.22
C SER A 178 -36.52 -6.23 6.95
N LYS A 179 -37.77 -6.15 6.49
CA LYS A 179 -38.11 -5.35 5.32
C LYS A 179 -37.70 -3.88 5.51
N GLU A 180 -38.00 -3.31 6.67
CA GLU A 180 -37.69 -1.91 7.01
C GLU A 180 -36.18 -1.65 7.04
N ALA A 181 -35.41 -2.53 7.69
CA ALA A 181 -33.95 -2.42 7.74
C ALA A 181 -33.34 -2.60 6.35
N ARG A 182 -33.90 -3.48 5.52
CA ARG A 182 -33.44 -3.69 4.13
C ARG A 182 -33.68 -2.46 3.27
N GLU A 183 -34.81 -1.80 3.37
CA GLU A 183 -35.11 -0.55 2.69
C GLU A 183 -34.12 0.55 3.11
N GLN A 184 -33.81 0.65 4.40
CA GLN A 184 -32.82 1.61 4.91
C GLN A 184 -31.41 1.35 4.41
N VAL A 185 -30.96 0.09 4.35
CA VAL A 185 -29.59 -0.29 3.95
C VAL A 185 -29.38 -0.21 2.45
N PHE A 186 -30.40 -0.58 1.64
CA PHE A 186 -30.26 -0.67 0.20
C PHE A 186 -30.89 0.51 -0.58
N SER A 187 -31.45 1.50 0.12
CA SER A 187 -31.89 2.75 -0.53
C SER A 187 -30.72 3.69 -0.77
N GLU A 188 -30.88 4.52 -1.78
CA GLU A 188 -29.90 5.59 -2.03
C GLU A 188 -29.85 6.58 -0.86
N PRO A 189 -28.64 7.03 -0.47
CA PRO A 189 -28.50 8.04 0.57
C PRO A 189 -29.23 9.32 0.16
N LYS A 190 -30.05 9.85 1.07
CA LYS A 190 -30.73 11.13 0.81
C LYS A 190 -29.74 12.28 0.95
N LYS A 191 -29.79 13.24 0.00
CA LYS A 191 -28.92 14.42 0.04
C LYS A 191 -29.07 15.15 1.38
N ASN A 192 -27.95 15.46 2.00
CA ASN A 192 -27.85 16.22 3.26
C ASN A 192 -28.62 15.61 4.46
N GLN A 193 -28.89 14.32 4.44
CA GLN A 193 -29.44 13.62 5.60
C GLN A 193 -28.44 12.56 6.10
N GLU A 194 -28.30 12.50 7.42
CA GLU A 194 -27.52 11.45 8.06
C GLU A 194 -28.31 10.14 8.02
N PRO A 195 -27.63 8.98 7.85
CA PRO A 195 -28.30 7.69 7.93
C PRO A 195 -28.76 7.40 9.37
N PRO A 196 -29.67 6.43 9.57
CA PRO A 196 -30.04 5.97 10.90
C PRO A 196 -28.83 5.67 11.76
N PHE A 197 -28.89 5.97 13.05
CA PHE A 197 -27.76 5.88 13.98
C PHE A 197 -27.00 4.54 13.90
N TRP A 198 -27.73 3.42 13.86
CA TRP A 198 -27.13 2.09 13.80
C TRP A 198 -26.33 1.84 12.50
N ILE A 199 -26.84 2.33 11.35
CA ILE A 199 -26.13 2.26 10.05
C ILE A 199 -24.87 3.13 10.11
N ARG A 200 -25.00 4.36 10.65
CA ARG A 200 -23.88 5.28 10.81
C ARG A 200 -22.76 4.67 11.65
N VAL A 201 -23.09 4.03 12.77
CA VAL A 201 -22.10 3.34 13.62
C VAL A 201 -21.39 2.24 12.85
N ILE A 202 -22.10 1.40 12.12
CA ILE A 202 -21.51 0.32 11.31
C ILE A 202 -20.58 0.91 10.24
N LEU A 203 -21.00 1.95 9.53
CA LEU A 203 -20.20 2.60 8.49
C LEU A 203 -18.92 3.22 9.06
N ILE A 204 -18.97 3.86 10.23
CA ILE A 204 -17.79 4.41 10.90
C ILE A 204 -16.86 3.26 11.37
N LEU A 205 -17.40 2.19 11.94
CA LEU A 205 -16.60 1.03 12.36
C LEU A 205 -15.92 0.35 11.17
N THR A 206 -16.63 0.18 10.05
CA THR A 206 -16.02 -0.39 8.83
C THR A 206 -14.96 0.53 8.24
N CYS A 207 -15.19 1.85 8.19
CA CYS A 207 -14.18 2.83 7.80
C CYS A 207 -12.94 2.75 8.70
N THR A 208 -13.12 2.66 10.02
CA THR A 208 -12.05 2.48 11.01
C THR A 208 -11.25 1.20 10.73
N GLY A 209 -11.94 0.07 10.55
CA GLY A 209 -11.32 -1.22 10.26
C GLY A 209 -10.55 -1.20 8.93
N VAL A 210 -11.16 -0.70 7.86
CA VAL A 210 -10.49 -0.58 6.54
C VAL A 210 -9.25 0.29 6.65
N SER A 211 -9.34 1.46 7.30
CA SER A 211 -8.19 2.36 7.48
C SER A 211 -7.08 1.72 8.31
N PHE A 212 -7.42 1.02 9.38
CA PHE A 212 -6.44 0.33 10.24
C PHE A 212 -5.72 -0.78 9.47
N PHE A 213 -6.46 -1.67 8.80
CA PHE A 213 -5.85 -2.76 8.04
C PHE A 213 -5.11 -2.28 6.80
N HIS A 214 -5.53 -1.16 6.20
CA HIS A 214 -4.78 -0.51 5.15
C HIS A 214 -3.40 -0.06 5.66
N GLY A 215 -3.31 0.64 6.79
CA GLY A 215 -2.04 1.01 7.41
C GLY A 215 -1.19 -0.19 7.81
N ASN A 216 -1.82 -1.23 8.37
CA ASN A 216 -1.12 -2.46 8.72
C ASN A 216 -0.50 -3.18 7.49
N ASN A 217 -1.10 -3.06 6.32
CA ASN A 217 -0.58 -3.65 5.08
C ASN A 217 0.31 -2.66 4.31
N ASP A 218 -0.23 -1.53 3.95
CA ASP A 218 0.41 -0.60 3.00
C ASP A 218 1.49 0.25 3.67
N GLY A 219 1.31 0.68 4.90
CA GLY A 219 2.36 1.37 5.64
C GLY A 219 3.58 0.49 5.94
N GLN A 220 3.42 -0.83 5.95
CA GLN A 220 4.55 -1.76 6.05
C GLN A 220 5.45 -1.76 4.80
N LYS A 221 4.95 -1.31 3.65
CA LYS A 221 5.76 -1.15 2.43
C LYS A 221 6.82 -0.07 2.64
N GLY A 222 6.43 1.08 3.22
CA GLY A 222 7.39 2.13 3.60
C GLY A 222 8.44 1.65 4.58
N VAL A 223 8.03 0.87 5.58
CA VAL A 223 8.99 0.24 6.51
C VAL A 223 9.96 -0.68 5.77
N GLY A 224 9.46 -1.52 4.85
CA GLY A 224 10.30 -2.39 4.03
C GLY A 224 11.27 -1.63 3.13
N LEU A 225 10.81 -0.52 2.52
CA LEU A 225 11.66 0.35 1.70
C LEU A 225 12.75 1.03 2.52
N VAL A 226 12.43 1.53 3.71
CA VAL A 226 13.45 2.10 4.62
C VAL A 226 14.44 1.03 5.08
N MET A 227 13.98 -0.18 5.35
CA MET A 227 14.88 -1.31 5.65
C MET A 227 15.81 -1.61 4.48
N LEU A 228 15.30 -1.64 3.23
CA LEU A 228 16.14 -1.82 2.04
C LEU A 228 17.23 -0.74 1.92
N ILE A 229 16.88 0.52 2.19
CA ILE A 229 17.82 1.66 2.14
C ILE A 229 18.91 1.54 3.22
N LEU A 230 18.58 0.97 4.39
CA LEU A 230 19.52 0.88 5.52
C LEU A 230 20.38 -0.40 5.49
N ILE A 231 19.97 -1.42 4.74
CA ILE A 231 20.72 -2.68 4.60
C ILE A 231 21.71 -2.60 3.44
N GLY A 232 21.34 -1.95 2.33
CA GLY A 232 22.23 -1.72 1.18
C GLY A 232 23.15 -0.53 1.40
#